data_b8a16203842db1d21483271e84b05b0d
#
_entry.id   b8a16203842db1d21483271e84b05b0d
#
_cell.length_a   1.000
_cell.length_b   1.000
_cell.length_c   1.000
_cell.angle_alpha   90.00
_cell.angle_beta   90.00
_cell.angle_gamma   90.00
#
_symmetry.space_group_name_H-M   'P 1'
#
loop_
_entity.id
_entity.type
_entity.pdbx_description
1 polymer ?
#
loop_
_entity_poly.entity_id
_entity_poly.type
_entity_poly.pdbx_seq_one_letter_code
_entity_poly.pdbx_strand_id
1 'polypeptide(L)'
;QIRTKLSKLGGTDWSRAKTKARAAAKDLAKGLIALYAERQRRPGFAFSPDSPWQKEFEEAFDYEETDDQLRAIAEIKADMERSTPMDRLLCGDVGYGKTEVALRAVMKCVLDGKQAAILVPTTVLAQQHYATALNRFRSFPVRIEVLSRFKTPAQKKQILQDAAAGKIDLLIGTHSLLQKSLHFKDLGLLIIDEEQRFGATHK
;
A
#
# COMPACT_ATOMS: atom_id res chain seq x y z
N GLN A 1 0.97 -29.63 -19.54
CA GLN A 1 2.00 -29.21 -18.58
C GLN A 1 2.74 -28.01 -19.14
N ILE A 2 2.57 -26.88 -18.51
CA ILE A 2 3.31 -25.67 -18.88
C ILE A 2 4.71 -25.80 -18.25
N ARG A 3 5.70 -25.99 -19.10
CA ARG A 3 7.07 -25.99 -18.63
C ARG A 3 7.46 -24.57 -18.28
N THR A 4 7.62 -24.31 -17.01
CA THR A 4 8.16 -23.04 -16.58
C THR A 4 9.66 -23.01 -16.87
N LYS A 5 10.08 -22.11 -17.72
CA LYS A 5 11.50 -21.93 -17.99
C LYS A 5 12.15 -21.24 -16.80
N LEU A 6 13.07 -21.92 -16.16
CA LEU A 6 13.82 -21.34 -15.07
C LEU A 6 14.88 -20.40 -15.61
N SER A 7 14.80 -19.14 -15.22
CA SER A 7 15.80 -18.14 -15.56
C SER A 7 17.04 -18.31 -14.70
N LYS A 8 18.20 -18.19 -15.31
CA LYS A 8 19.48 -18.25 -14.61
C LYS A 8 19.65 -16.98 -13.77
N LEU A 9 19.91 -17.13 -12.49
CA LEU A 9 20.17 -16.00 -11.58
C LEU A 9 21.36 -15.17 -12.09
N GLY A 10 21.15 -13.86 -12.23
CA GLY A 10 22.16 -12.98 -12.79
C GLY A 10 22.26 -12.97 -14.29
N GLY A 11 21.44 -13.75 -14.98
CA GLY A 11 21.39 -13.78 -16.45
C GLY A 11 20.65 -12.57 -17.04
N THR A 12 20.84 -12.38 -18.34
CA THR A 12 20.19 -11.28 -19.07
C THR A 12 18.67 -11.38 -19.01
N ASP A 13 18.12 -12.62 -19.11
CA ASP A 13 16.69 -12.85 -19.04
C ASP A 13 16.11 -12.44 -17.68
N TRP A 14 16.84 -12.72 -16.63
CA TRP A 14 16.46 -12.35 -15.27
C TRP A 14 16.39 -10.83 -15.11
N SER A 15 17.42 -10.11 -15.57
CA SER A 15 17.46 -8.64 -15.53
C SER A 15 16.34 -8.02 -16.33
N ARG A 16 16.02 -8.58 -17.48
CA ARG A 16 14.92 -8.12 -18.32
C ARG A 16 13.58 -8.33 -17.64
N ALA A 17 13.36 -9.49 -17.03
CA ALA A 17 12.13 -9.79 -16.31
C ALA A 17 11.94 -8.82 -15.14
N LYS A 18 12.99 -8.55 -14.39
CA LYS A 18 12.98 -7.62 -13.26
C LYS A 18 12.66 -6.20 -13.71
N THR A 19 13.30 -5.73 -14.76
CA THR A 19 13.07 -4.39 -15.32
C THR A 19 11.64 -4.28 -15.85
N LYS A 20 11.17 -5.28 -16.57
CA LYS A 20 9.81 -5.31 -17.10
C LYS A 20 8.77 -5.28 -15.99
N ALA A 21 8.97 -6.04 -14.92
CA ALA A 21 8.06 -6.07 -13.79
C ALA A 21 8.00 -4.71 -13.07
N ARG A 22 9.15 -4.05 -12.91
CA ARG A 22 9.20 -2.70 -12.33
C ARG A 22 8.49 -1.68 -13.20
N ALA A 23 8.72 -1.75 -14.51
CA ALA A 23 8.06 -0.86 -15.46
C ALA A 23 6.53 -1.05 -15.41
N ALA A 24 6.09 -2.31 -15.38
CA ALA A 24 4.67 -2.63 -15.27
C ALA A 24 4.06 -2.09 -13.98
N ALA A 25 4.76 -2.24 -12.85
CA ALA A 25 4.31 -1.72 -11.57
C ALA A 25 4.20 -0.19 -11.60
N LYS A 26 5.18 0.50 -12.20
CA LYS A 26 5.14 1.96 -12.35
C LYS A 26 4.01 2.41 -13.24
N ASP A 27 3.75 1.70 -14.33
CA ASP A 27 2.66 2.01 -15.25
C ASP A 27 1.30 1.83 -14.57
N LEU A 28 1.15 0.76 -13.79
CA LEU A 28 -0.04 0.55 -12.97
C LEU A 28 -0.23 1.67 -11.96
N ALA A 29 0.86 2.09 -11.31
CA ALA A 29 0.83 3.18 -10.37
C ALA A 29 0.37 4.48 -11.02
N LYS A 30 0.94 4.82 -12.17
CA LYS A 30 0.56 6.02 -12.92
C LYS A 30 -0.90 5.98 -13.35
N GLY A 31 -1.36 4.82 -13.83
CA GLY A 31 -2.75 4.64 -14.22
C GLY A 31 -3.70 4.83 -13.04
N LEU A 32 -3.35 4.29 -11.89
CA LEU A 32 -4.16 4.40 -10.69
C LEU A 32 -4.19 5.84 -10.17
N ILE A 33 -3.05 6.52 -10.16
CA ILE A 33 -2.98 7.93 -9.79
C ILE A 33 -3.84 8.78 -10.71
N ALA A 34 -3.72 8.60 -12.02
CA ALA A 34 -4.51 9.34 -12.99
C ALA A 34 -6.00 9.09 -12.79
N LEU A 35 -6.39 7.85 -12.56
CA LEU A 35 -7.78 7.46 -12.35
C LEU A 35 -8.37 8.14 -11.11
N TYR A 36 -7.64 8.15 -10.01
CA TYR A 36 -8.13 8.76 -8.77
C TYR A 36 -8.01 10.28 -8.77
N ALA A 37 -6.99 10.83 -9.44
CA ALA A 37 -6.87 12.28 -9.58
C ALA A 37 -8.05 12.89 -10.33
N GLU A 38 -8.56 12.20 -11.36
CA GLU A 38 -9.76 12.65 -12.08
C GLU A 38 -11.01 12.64 -11.18
N ARG A 39 -11.09 11.68 -10.28
CA ARG A 39 -12.24 11.51 -9.39
C ARG A 39 -12.21 12.46 -8.20
N GLN A 40 -11.03 12.84 -7.78
CA GLN A 40 -10.83 13.71 -6.62
C GLN A 40 -10.13 14.99 -7.04
N ARG A 41 -10.84 15.85 -7.73
CA ARG A 41 -10.32 17.18 -8.10
C ARG A 41 -10.30 18.10 -6.89
N ARG A 42 -9.71 17.63 -5.80
CA ARG A 42 -9.61 18.42 -4.57
C ARG A 42 -8.21 18.97 -4.42
N PRO A 43 -8.06 20.15 -3.79
CA PRO A 43 -6.74 20.59 -3.36
C PRO A 43 -6.12 19.55 -2.44
N GLY A 44 -4.80 19.52 -2.42
CA GLY A 44 -4.08 18.57 -1.58
C GLY A 44 -4.48 18.71 -0.11
N PHE A 45 -4.41 17.59 0.59
CA PHE A 45 -4.77 17.53 1.99
C PHE A 45 -3.50 17.47 2.84
N ALA A 46 -3.41 18.38 3.80
CA ALA A 46 -2.35 18.35 4.80
C ALA A 46 -2.84 17.53 6.00
N PHE A 47 -2.13 16.43 6.31
CA PHE A 47 -2.48 15.60 7.44
C PHE A 47 -2.11 16.30 8.74
N SER A 48 -2.88 16.03 9.79
CA SER A 48 -2.65 16.57 11.10
C SER A 48 -1.35 16.05 11.72
N PRO A 49 -0.69 16.82 12.60
CA PRO A 49 0.41 16.30 13.39
C PRO A 49 0.01 15.05 14.17
N ASP A 50 1.00 14.29 14.59
CA ASP A 50 0.75 13.04 15.31
C ASP A 50 -0.09 13.27 16.57
N SER A 51 -1.13 12.44 16.68
CA SER A 51 -1.97 12.42 17.87
C SER A 51 -1.45 11.39 18.88
N PRO A 52 -2.00 11.37 20.10
CA PRO A 52 -1.66 10.32 21.08
C PRO A 52 -1.92 8.90 20.55
N TRP A 53 -2.93 8.71 19.71
CA TRP A 53 -3.23 7.43 19.10
C TRP A 53 -2.11 6.96 18.16
N GLN A 54 -1.48 7.89 17.45
CA GLN A 54 -0.34 7.57 16.60
C GLN A 54 0.83 7.09 17.43
N LYS A 55 1.12 7.76 18.53
CA LYS A 55 2.19 7.35 19.44
C LYS A 55 1.93 5.97 20.03
N GLU A 56 0.71 5.72 20.46
CA GLU A 56 0.34 4.42 21.01
C GLU A 56 0.52 3.31 19.97
N PHE A 57 0.14 3.56 18.74
CA PHE A 57 0.34 2.62 17.64
C PHE A 57 1.83 2.33 17.41
N GLU A 58 2.65 3.36 17.41
CA GLU A 58 4.09 3.22 17.19
C GLU A 58 4.79 2.51 18.35
N GLU A 59 4.37 2.79 19.57
CA GLU A 59 4.91 2.14 20.77
C GLU A 59 4.54 0.65 20.84
N ALA A 60 3.47 0.25 20.18
CA ALA A 60 3.05 -1.15 20.13
C ALA A 60 3.88 -2.00 19.18
N PHE A 61 4.83 -1.40 18.46
CA PHE A 61 5.72 -2.14 17.58
C PHE A 61 6.67 -3.01 18.41
N ASP A 62 6.67 -4.31 18.15
CA ASP A 62 7.39 -5.29 18.96
C ASP A 62 8.91 -5.30 18.77
N TYR A 63 9.40 -4.54 17.80
CA TYR A 63 10.81 -4.51 17.43
C TYR A 63 11.38 -3.13 17.61
N GLU A 64 12.70 -3.04 17.66
CA GLU A 64 13.39 -1.76 17.68
C GLU A 64 13.54 -1.23 16.26
N GLU A 65 13.21 0.04 16.05
CA GLU A 65 13.34 0.66 14.74
C GLU A 65 14.80 0.83 14.36
N THR A 66 15.12 0.55 13.10
CA THR A 66 16.43 0.87 12.56
C THR A 66 16.54 2.38 12.28
N ASP A 67 17.75 2.87 12.16
CA ASP A 67 17.96 4.29 11.81
C ASP A 67 17.33 4.65 10.46
N ASP A 68 17.40 3.72 9.49
CA ASP A 68 16.79 3.93 8.18
C ASP A 68 15.26 3.98 8.29
N GLN A 69 14.67 3.14 9.12
CA GLN A 69 13.22 3.18 9.37
C GLN A 69 12.81 4.50 9.99
N LEU A 70 13.52 4.96 11.01
CA LEU A 70 13.21 6.22 11.69
C LEU A 70 13.32 7.40 10.73
N ARG A 71 14.33 7.40 9.87
CA ARG A 71 14.50 8.44 8.86
C ARG A 71 13.35 8.43 7.86
N ALA A 72 13.00 7.27 7.34
CA ALA A 72 11.90 7.12 6.39
C ALA A 72 10.57 7.55 7.00
N ILE A 73 10.32 7.17 8.25
CA ILE A 73 9.11 7.57 8.97
C ILE A 73 9.03 9.08 9.10
N ALA A 74 10.13 9.73 9.50
CA ALA A 74 10.16 11.18 9.66
C ALA A 74 9.92 11.91 8.33
N GLU A 75 10.53 11.44 7.24
CA GLU A 75 10.34 12.02 5.92
C GLU A 75 8.90 11.92 5.43
N ILE A 76 8.31 10.75 5.60
CA ILE A 76 6.93 10.50 5.17
C ILE A 76 5.96 11.36 5.96
N LYS A 77 6.12 11.44 7.27
CA LYS A 77 5.27 12.28 8.11
C LYS A 77 5.38 13.75 7.73
N ALA A 78 6.59 14.24 7.51
CA ALA A 78 6.80 15.61 7.08
C ALA A 78 6.09 15.89 5.75
N ASP A 79 6.21 14.96 4.81
CA ASP A 79 5.53 15.09 3.51
C ASP A 79 4.02 15.08 3.66
N MET A 80 3.48 14.21 4.50
CA MET A 80 2.03 14.12 4.71
C MET A 80 1.47 15.39 5.37
N GLU A 81 2.24 16.04 6.21
CA GLU A 81 1.82 17.26 6.92
C GLU A 81 1.95 18.53 6.09
N ARG A 82 2.52 18.44 4.90
CA ARG A 82 2.57 19.58 3.98
C ARG A 82 1.22 19.79 3.31
N SER A 83 0.90 21.06 3.06
CA SER A 83 -0.32 21.44 2.32
C SER A 83 -0.12 21.42 0.81
N THR A 84 0.67 20.50 0.28
CA THR A 84 0.84 20.37 -1.17
C THR A 84 -0.35 19.65 -1.79
N PRO A 85 -0.84 20.13 -2.94
CA PRO A 85 -1.98 19.50 -3.59
C PRO A 85 -1.54 18.21 -4.29
N MET A 86 -1.70 17.10 -3.60
CA MET A 86 -1.50 15.80 -4.23
C MET A 86 -2.03 14.69 -3.34
N ASP A 87 -2.50 13.65 -3.98
CA ASP A 87 -2.71 12.39 -3.30
C ASP A 87 -1.32 11.86 -2.92
N ARG A 88 -1.16 11.50 -1.68
CA ARG A 88 0.14 11.04 -1.23
C ARG A 88 0.44 9.68 -1.85
N LEU A 89 1.50 9.63 -2.66
CA LEU A 89 1.99 8.41 -3.25
C LEU A 89 3.33 8.04 -2.62
N LEU A 90 3.37 6.89 -2.00
CA LEU A 90 4.59 6.31 -1.47
C LEU A 90 5.02 5.18 -2.40
N CYS A 91 6.03 5.44 -3.22
CA CYS A 91 6.60 4.44 -4.12
C CYS A 91 7.90 3.92 -3.55
N GLY A 92 8.14 2.64 -3.71
CA GLY A 92 9.42 2.08 -3.36
C GLY A 92 9.31 0.67 -2.84
N ASP A 93 10.43 0.17 -2.39
CA ASP A 93 10.52 -1.14 -1.80
C ASP A 93 9.99 -1.09 -0.36
N VAL A 94 8.76 -1.55 -0.15
CA VAL A 94 8.19 -1.69 1.20
C VAL A 94 8.41 -3.09 1.76
N GLY A 95 9.29 -3.86 1.13
CA GLY A 95 9.73 -5.12 1.68
C GLY A 95 10.57 -4.89 2.91
N TYR A 96 10.98 -5.91 3.50
CA TYR A 96 11.81 -6.05 4.68
C TYR A 96 12.05 -4.79 5.53
N GLY A 97 11.26 -4.63 6.57
CA GLY A 97 11.40 -3.51 7.51
C GLY A 97 10.69 -2.23 7.08
N LYS A 98 10.36 -2.08 5.81
CA LYS A 98 9.64 -0.91 5.32
C LYS A 98 8.13 -1.04 5.43
N THR A 99 7.62 -2.26 5.64
CA THR A 99 6.20 -2.48 5.88
C THR A 99 5.73 -1.70 7.11
N GLU A 100 6.53 -1.67 8.16
CA GLU A 100 6.20 -0.91 9.35
C GLU A 100 6.10 0.59 9.05
N VAL A 101 7.01 1.11 8.23
CA VAL A 101 6.96 2.51 7.78
C VAL A 101 5.64 2.80 7.06
N ALA A 102 5.26 1.93 6.16
CA ALA A 102 4.00 2.04 5.41
C ALA A 102 2.79 2.03 6.35
N LEU A 103 2.77 1.13 7.32
CA LEU A 103 1.64 1.01 8.24
C LEU A 103 1.53 2.22 9.17
N ARG A 104 2.63 2.85 9.54
CA ARG A 104 2.59 4.11 10.31
C ARG A 104 2.00 5.25 9.49
N ALA A 105 2.31 5.29 8.21
CA ALA A 105 1.67 6.25 7.29
C ALA A 105 0.17 5.98 7.16
N VAL A 106 -0.21 4.71 7.07
CA VAL A 106 -1.63 4.32 7.02
C VAL A 106 -2.37 4.77 8.29
N MET A 107 -1.79 4.53 9.46
CA MET A 107 -2.41 4.95 10.72
C MET A 107 -2.63 6.47 10.75
N LYS A 108 -1.64 7.23 10.32
CA LYS A 108 -1.75 8.69 10.24
C LYS A 108 -2.87 9.12 9.32
N CYS A 109 -3.01 8.46 8.18
CA CYS A 109 -4.06 8.71 7.20
C CYS A 109 -5.46 8.41 7.80
N VAL A 110 -5.60 7.26 8.42
CA VAL A 110 -6.87 6.80 8.99
C VAL A 110 -7.32 7.70 10.15
N LEU A 111 -6.38 8.17 10.95
CA LEU A 111 -6.70 9.07 12.08
C LEU A 111 -7.30 10.39 11.62
N ASP A 112 -7.01 10.81 10.39
CA ASP A 112 -7.63 12.00 9.80
C ASP A 112 -8.91 11.67 9.04
N GLY A 113 -9.44 10.46 9.19
CA GLY A 113 -10.71 10.07 8.60
C GLY A 113 -10.64 9.71 7.13
N LYS A 114 -9.44 9.49 6.60
CA LYS A 114 -9.25 9.16 5.18
C LYS A 114 -8.93 7.68 5.01
N GLN A 115 -9.11 7.19 3.80
CA GLN A 115 -8.85 5.81 3.45
C GLN A 115 -7.46 5.68 2.82
N ALA A 116 -6.85 4.51 3.02
CA ALA A 116 -5.55 4.18 2.44
C ALA A 116 -5.66 2.93 1.57
N ALA A 117 -4.80 2.83 0.58
CA ALA A 117 -4.71 1.66 -0.28
C ALA A 117 -3.24 1.26 -0.46
N ILE A 118 -3.00 -0.05 -0.52
CA ILE A 118 -1.68 -0.61 -0.80
C ILE A 118 -1.78 -1.49 -2.04
N LEU A 119 -1.06 -1.11 -3.08
CA LEU A 119 -0.97 -1.87 -4.32
C LEU A 119 0.29 -2.71 -4.30
N VAL A 120 0.13 -4.01 -4.49
CA VAL A 120 1.24 -4.96 -4.50
C VAL A 120 1.27 -5.77 -5.79
N PRO A 121 2.42 -6.29 -6.19
CA PRO A 121 2.53 -6.99 -7.49
C PRO A 121 1.95 -8.39 -7.51
N THR A 122 1.81 -9.05 -6.37
CA THR A 122 1.34 -10.45 -6.33
C THR A 122 0.31 -10.68 -5.24
N THR A 123 -0.53 -11.69 -5.46
CA THR A 123 -1.52 -12.11 -4.46
C THR A 123 -0.87 -12.60 -3.17
N VAL A 124 0.29 -13.24 -3.27
CA VAL A 124 1.04 -13.71 -2.09
C VAL A 124 1.46 -12.53 -1.23
N LEU A 125 2.01 -11.48 -1.84
CA LEU A 125 2.37 -10.25 -1.12
C LEU A 125 1.15 -9.56 -0.51
N ALA A 126 0.04 -9.55 -1.24
CA ALA A 126 -1.20 -8.98 -0.71
C ALA A 126 -1.63 -9.68 0.58
N GLN A 127 -1.58 -11.01 0.59
CA GLN A 127 -1.94 -11.79 1.78
C GLN A 127 -0.95 -11.57 2.92
N GLN A 128 0.33 -11.46 2.63
CA GLN A 128 1.35 -11.18 3.64
C GLN A 128 1.16 -9.81 4.29
N HIS A 129 0.92 -8.79 3.47
CA HIS A 129 0.65 -7.44 3.99
C HIS A 129 -0.64 -7.40 4.79
N TYR A 130 -1.66 -8.13 4.34
CA TYR A 130 -2.92 -8.22 5.04
C TYR A 130 -2.73 -8.82 6.44
N ALA A 131 -2.02 -9.96 6.54
CA ALA A 131 -1.75 -10.59 7.82
C ALA A 131 -0.94 -9.68 8.76
N THR A 132 0.08 -9.02 8.24
CA THR A 132 0.90 -8.08 9.00
C THR A 132 0.08 -6.91 9.50
N ALA A 133 -0.76 -6.35 8.62
CA ALA A 133 -1.62 -5.23 8.99
C ALA A 133 -2.65 -5.62 10.05
N LEU A 134 -3.28 -6.77 9.90
CA LEU A 134 -4.23 -7.26 10.92
C LEU A 134 -3.57 -7.38 12.29
N ASN A 135 -2.35 -7.87 12.34
CA ASN A 135 -1.63 -8.00 13.60
C ASN A 135 -1.28 -6.62 14.18
N ARG A 136 -0.77 -5.71 13.36
CA ARG A 136 -0.37 -4.38 13.83
C ARG A 136 -1.55 -3.54 14.30
N PHE A 137 -2.69 -3.64 13.64
CA PHE A 137 -3.87 -2.86 13.97
C PHE A 137 -4.85 -3.57 14.91
N ARG A 138 -4.46 -4.70 15.47
CA ARG A 138 -5.38 -5.55 16.27
C ARG A 138 -6.04 -4.83 17.43
N SER A 139 -5.37 -3.84 18.01
CA SER A 139 -5.89 -3.07 19.15
C SER A 139 -6.54 -1.75 18.75
N PHE A 140 -6.71 -1.52 17.46
CA PHE A 140 -7.24 -0.26 16.94
C PHE A 140 -8.46 -0.54 16.05
N PRO A 141 -9.46 0.35 16.05
CA PRO A 141 -10.67 0.14 15.24
C PRO A 141 -10.43 0.49 13.76
N VAL A 142 -9.50 -0.19 13.13
CA VAL A 142 -9.16 0.02 11.72
C VAL A 142 -9.63 -1.18 10.93
N ARG A 143 -10.50 -0.94 9.95
CA ARG A 143 -11.00 -2.01 9.10
C ARG A 143 -10.08 -2.21 7.90
N ILE A 144 -9.56 -3.42 7.77
CA ILE A 144 -8.61 -3.80 6.74
C ILE A 144 -9.21 -4.89 5.89
N GLU A 145 -9.14 -4.73 4.58
CA GLU A 145 -9.60 -5.75 3.63
C GLU A 145 -8.56 -6.00 2.57
N VAL A 146 -8.63 -7.18 1.97
CA VAL A 146 -7.79 -7.54 0.83
C VAL A 146 -8.68 -7.88 -0.36
N LEU A 147 -8.41 -7.26 -1.49
CA LEU A 147 -9.12 -7.54 -2.74
C LEU A 147 -8.21 -8.40 -3.61
N SER A 148 -8.59 -9.66 -3.80
CA SER A 148 -7.81 -10.62 -4.55
C SER A 148 -8.71 -11.55 -5.35
N ARG A 149 -8.11 -12.30 -6.26
CA ARG A 149 -8.81 -13.31 -7.06
C ARG A 149 -9.42 -14.44 -6.22
N PHE A 150 -8.99 -14.59 -4.96
CA PHE A 150 -9.52 -15.64 -4.08
C PHE A 150 -10.83 -15.25 -3.41
N LYS A 151 -11.23 -14.01 -3.52
CA LYS A 151 -12.53 -13.58 -2.98
C LYS A 151 -13.65 -14.06 -3.89
N THR A 152 -14.76 -14.48 -3.28
CA THR A 152 -15.97 -14.82 -4.03
C THR A 152 -16.58 -13.57 -4.66
N PRO A 153 -17.44 -13.72 -5.70
CA PRO A 153 -18.13 -12.55 -6.26
C PRO A 153 -18.91 -11.76 -5.22
N ALA A 154 -19.56 -12.44 -4.27
CA ALA A 154 -20.28 -11.78 -3.20
C ALA A 154 -19.35 -10.98 -2.29
N GLN A 155 -18.21 -11.56 -1.93
CA GLN A 155 -17.20 -10.88 -1.11
C GLN A 155 -16.63 -9.66 -1.84
N LYS A 156 -16.31 -9.78 -3.13
CA LYS A 156 -15.83 -8.67 -3.93
C LYS A 156 -16.85 -7.54 -3.98
N LYS A 157 -18.12 -7.87 -4.19
CA LYS A 157 -19.19 -6.87 -4.22
C LYS A 157 -19.29 -6.14 -2.90
N GLN A 158 -19.21 -6.85 -1.78
CA GLN A 158 -19.26 -6.23 -0.46
C GLN A 158 -18.08 -5.31 -0.22
N ILE A 159 -16.88 -5.72 -0.63
CA ILE A 159 -15.68 -4.88 -0.50
C ILE A 159 -15.83 -3.59 -1.31
N LEU A 160 -16.32 -3.69 -2.54
CA LEU A 160 -16.53 -2.51 -3.38
C LEU A 160 -17.55 -1.56 -2.78
N GLN A 161 -18.65 -2.08 -2.25
CA GLN A 161 -19.67 -1.27 -1.59
C GLN A 161 -19.10 -0.58 -0.34
N ASP A 162 -18.36 -1.30 0.47
CA ASP A 162 -17.83 -0.77 1.71
C ASP A 162 -16.70 0.24 1.47
N ALA A 163 -15.90 0.04 0.44
CA ALA A 163 -14.91 1.03 0.04
C ALA A 163 -15.56 2.35 -0.39
N ALA A 164 -16.61 2.26 -1.18
CA ALA A 164 -17.36 3.44 -1.65
C ALA A 164 -18.09 4.15 -0.51
N ALA A 165 -18.51 3.41 0.49
CA ALA A 165 -19.19 3.96 1.67
C ALA A 165 -18.22 4.53 2.72
N GLY A 166 -16.91 4.35 2.54
CA GLY A 166 -15.91 4.80 3.51
C GLY A 166 -15.77 3.88 4.72
N LYS A 167 -16.30 2.67 4.65
CA LYS A 167 -16.26 1.71 5.76
C LYS A 167 -14.96 0.93 5.83
N ILE A 168 -14.17 0.93 4.77
CA ILE A 168 -12.86 0.28 4.75
C ILE A 168 -11.80 1.35 4.93
N ASP A 169 -10.95 1.19 5.93
CA ASP A 169 -9.87 2.13 6.21
C ASP A 169 -8.62 1.84 5.41
N LEU A 170 -8.30 0.56 5.22
CA LEU A 170 -7.15 0.11 4.45
C LEU A 170 -7.55 -1.01 3.51
N LEU A 171 -7.35 -0.81 2.23
CA LEU A 171 -7.59 -1.83 1.21
C LEU A 171 -6.27 -2.23 0.56
N ILE A 172 -5.97 -3.52 0.60
CA ILE A 172 -4.76 -4.09 0.02
C ILE A 172 -5.17 -4.91 -1.20
N GLY A 173 -4.44 -4.78 -2.29
CA GLY A 173 -4.74 -5.57 -3.47
C GLY A 173 -3.67 -5.48 -4.54
N THR A 174 -3.86 -6.28 -5.57
CA THR A 174 -3.01 -6.29 -6.74
C THR A 174 -3.61 -5.35 -7.80
N HIS A 175 -3.37 -5.62 -9.07
CA HIS A 175 -3.96 -4.85 -10.16
C HIS A 175 -5.50 -4.79 -10.11
N SER A 176 -6.13 -5.64 -9.31
CA SER A 176 -7.57 -5.58 -9.07
C SER A 176 -8.02 -4.23 -8.50
N LEU A 177 -7.10 -3.48 -7.87
CA LEU A 177 -7.39 -2.13 -7.41
C LEU A 177 -7.60 -1.13 -8.54
N LEU A 178 -7.25 -1.49 -9.77
CA LEU A 178 -7.41 -0.64 -10.95
C LEU A 178 -8.77 -0.77 -11.62
N GLN A 179 -9.62 -1.68 -11.14
CA GLN A 179 -10.92 -1.87 -11.77
C GLN A 179 -11.79 -0.63 -11.65
N LYS A 180 -12.55 -0.35 -12.70
CA LYS A 180 -13.39 0.86 -12.78
C LYS A 180 -14.49 0.90 -11.74
N SER A 181 -14.91 -0.25 -11.24
CA SER A 181 -15.96 -0.37 -10.25
C SER A 181 -15.48 -0.05 -8.84
N LEU A 182 -14.19 0.07 -8.61
CA LEU A 182 -13.66 0.42 -7.30
C LEU A 182 -13.63 1.92 -7.11
N HIS A 183 -14.33 2.39 -6.09
CA HIS A 183 -14.36 3.78 -5.69
C HIS A 183 -14.10 3.87 -4.21
N PHE A 184 -13.39 4.90 -3.80
CA PHE A 184 -13.22 5.23 -2.39
C PHE A 184 -14.02 6.48 -2.08
N LYS A 185 -14.57 6.54 -0.87
CA LYS A 185 -15.26 7.75 -0.42
C LYS A 185 -14.27 8.90 -0.27
N ASP A 186 -13.12 8.64 0.33
CA ASP A 186 -12.09 9.65 0.55
C ASP A 186 -10.72 8.99 0.69
N LEU A 187 -10.09 8.72 -0.45
CA LEU A 187 -8.76 8.11 -0.47
C LEU A 187 -7.70 9.20 -0.23
N GLY A 188 -6.95 9.05 0.85
CA GLY A 188 -5.91 10.02 1.21
C GLY A 188 -4.49 9.54 1.04
N LEU A 189 -4.29 8.24 0.90
CA LEU A 189 -2.94 7.66 0.79
C LEU A 189 -2.94 6.45 -0.12
N LEU A 190 -2.04 6.44 -1.08
CA LEU A 190 -1.82 5.29 -1.94
C LEU A 190 -0.37 4.85 -1.80
N ILE A 191 -0.16 3.61 -1.40
CA ILE A 191 1.16 3.01 -1.26
C ILE A 191 1.34 1.98 -2.36
N ILE A 192 2.46 2.05 -3.06
CA ILE A 192 2.79 1.10 -4.11
C ILE A 192 4.04 0.36 -3.72
N ASP A 193 3.88 -0.96 -3.61
CA ASP A 193 4.99 -1.85 -3.32
C ASP A 193 5.65 -2.23 -4.63
N GLU A 194 6.85 -1.71 -4.85
CA GLU A 194 7.65 -2.02 -6.04
C GLU A 194 8.55 -3.22 -5.80
N GLU A 195 8.49 -3.83 -4.64
CA GLU A 195 9.33 -4.97 -4.35
C GLU A 195 9.05 -6.09 -5.33
N GLN A 196 10.10 -6.48 -6.04
CA GLN A 196 10.05 -7.59 -6.96
C GLN A 196 10.75 -8.76 -6.31
N ARG A 197 9.99 -9.82 -6.06
CA ARG A 197 10.55 -11.01 -5.43
C ARG A 197 11.32 -11.90 -6.40
N PHE A 198 11.79 -11.34 -7.47
CA PHE A 198 12.61 -12.07 -8.42
C PHE A 198 13.98 -12.26 -7.86
N GLY A 199 14.47 -12.00 -7.02
CA GLY A 199 15.80 -12.20 -6.49
C GLY A 199 15.78 -12.04 -4.98
N ALA A 200 15.41 -13.09 -4.33
CA ALA A 200 15.57 -13.20 -2.88
C ALA A 200 17.00 -12.91 -2.44
N THR A 201 17.93 -12.92 -3.36
CA THR A 201 19.35 -12.63 -3.14
C THR A 201 19.67 -11.14 -3.24
N HIS A 202 18.74 -10.32 -3.64
CA HIS A 202 18.97 -8.88 -3.77
C HIS A 202 18.77 -8.19 -2.43
N LYS A 203 19.68 -8.39 -1.59
CA LYS A 203 19.70 -7.72 -0.29
C LYS A 203 20.90 -6.84 -0.17
#